data_0961a9528184fab8748fe86b74c3484f
#
_entry.id   0961a9528184fab8748fe86b74c3484f
#
_cell.length_a   1.000
_cell.length_b   1.000
_cell.length_c   1.000
_cell.angle_alpha   90.00
_cell.angle_beta   90.00
_cell.angle_gamma   90.00
#
_symmetry.space_group_name_H-M   'P 1'
#
loop_
_entity.id
_entity.type
_entity.pdbx_description
1 polymer ?
#
loop_
_entity_poly.entity_id
_entity_poly.type
_entity_poly.pdbx_seq_one_letter_code
_entity_poly.pdbx_strand_id
1 'polypeptide(L)'
;FLTNFCYILPAKHAIVHSKKNISEVFLMKRDLKKIVSQMTLEEKAGMCSGLDFWHLKHVERLGIPEVMVSDGPHGLRKQDDKGDHLGMNDSIKAVCFPPAALSACSFDCKLMEEMGKTIGKEAQANDVSIVLGPAVNIKRSPLCGRNFEYYSEDPYLAGEIAAAFINGVQSQHVGTSIKHFAANNQEYHRMSNSSEADERTLREIYFPAFETAVKKAQPYTFMCSYNQINGTFASENKWLLTDVLRGDWGFKGYVMSDWGAVNDRVKGLEAGLELEMPSSNGVNDALIVQAVKDGSLKEDILDQAVERILRIIFEYADNRAPQEFTMEKDHEEARHIAEESMVLLKNDEQILPLKASEKVAFIGGFAKKPRFQGGGSSHINCFKITNALDSVPSDAQVTYAEGFPADKDLYDDALAAEAIKTAAAADKV
;
A
#
# COMPACT_ATOMS: atom_id res chain seq x y z
N PHE A 1 -25.01 12.14 -23.32
CA PHE A 1 -25.56 11.05 -24.11
C PHE A 1 -25.07 9.74 -23.55
N LEU A 2 -25.94 9.07 -22.85
CA LEU A 2 -25.81 7.72 -22.33
C LEU A 2 -25.90 6.73 -23.49
N THR A 3 -24.85 6.01 -23.78
CA THR A 3 -24.91 4.66 -24.38
C THR A 3 -23.50 4.08 -24.49
N ASN A 4 -23.07 3.45 -23.42
CA ASN A 4 -22.20 2.28 -23.50
C ASN A 4 -22.28 1.53 -22.17
N PHE A 5 -23.46 0.94 -21.95
CA PHE A 5 -23.60 -0.16 -21.02
C PHE A 5 -22.89 -1.37 -21.63
N CYS A 6 -21.92 -1.94 -20.93
CA CYS A 6 -21.37 -3.23 -21.29
C CYS A 6 -22.45 -4.29 -21.34
N TYR A 7 -22.83 -4.68 -22.55
CA TYR A 7 -23.61 -5.90 -22.79
C TYR A 7 -22.68 -7.11 -22.59
N ILE A 8 -22.98 -7.90 -21.60
CA ILE A 8 -22.45 -9.25 -21.48
C ILE A 8 -23.16 -10.11 -22.52
N LEU A 9 -22.50 -10.42 -23.62
CA LEU A 9 -22.90 -11.48 -24.53
C LEU A 9 -22.21 -12.79 -24.14
N PRO A 10 -22.90 -13.93 -24.14
CA PRO A 10 -22.28 -15.20 -23.80
C PRO A 10 -21.41 -15.67 -24.97
N ALA A 11 -20.11 -15.55 -24.84
CA ALA A 11 -19.18 -16.13 -25.77
C ALA A 11 -19.01 -17.63 -25.50
N LYS A 12 -19.77 -18.45 -26.24
CA LYS A 12 -19.37 -19.82 -26.52
C LYS A 12 -18.28 -19.78 -27.59
N HIS A 13 -17.04 -19.80 -27.21
CA HIS A 13 -15.93 -20.43 -27.95
C HIS A 13 -14.80 -20.69 -26.95
N ALA A 14 -14.60 -21.96 -26.68
CA ALA A 14 -13.51 -22.44 -25.87
C ALA A 14 -12.19 -22.18 -26.59
N ILE A 15 -11.40 -21.24 -26.12
CA ILE A 15 -9.97 -21.24 -26.32
C ILE A 15 -9.39 -21.91 -25.08
N VAL A 16 -9.04 -23.19 -25.25
CA VAL A 16 -8.21 -23.93 -24.30
C VAL A 16 -6.83 -23.31 -24.33
N HIS A 17 -6.66 -22.21 -23.60
CA HIS A 17 -5.33 -21.83 -23.12
C HIS A 17 -5.12 -22.58 -21.81
N SER A 18 -4.20 -23.51 -21.86
CA SER A 18 -3.63 -24.21 -20.72
C SER A 18 -3.54 -23.24 -19.53
N LYS A 19 -4.46 -23.38 -18.60
CA LYS A 19 -4.26 -22.87 -17.24
C LYS A 19 -3.12 -23.69 -16.66
N LYS A 20 -1.87 -23.29 -16.90
CA LYS A 20 -0.79 -23.67 -16.00
C LYS A 20 -1.24 -23.14 -14.64
N ASN A 21 -1.53 -24.06 -13.76
CA ASN A 21 -1.89 -23.76 -12.37
C ASN A 21 -0.82 -22.81 -11.83
N ILE A 22 -1.23 -21.64 -11.35
CA ILE A 22 -0.38 -20.68 -10.61
C ILE A 22 0.33 -21.40 -9.45
N SER A 23 -0.19 -22.56 -8.99
CA SER A 23 0.43 -23.43 -7.99
C SER A 23 1.72 -24.14 -8.47
N GLU A 24 2.03 -24.19 -9.75
CA GLU A 24 3.26 -24.84 -10.28
C GLU A 24 4.41 -23.83 -10.50
N VAL A 25 4.18 -22.54 -10.42
CA VAL A 25 5.20 -21.50 -10.59
C VAL A 25 6.11 -21.39 -9.35
N PHE A 26 5.69 -21.90 -8.20
CA PHE A 26 6.50 -21.97 -6.98
C PHE A 26 7.30 -23.29 -6.87
N LEU A 27 7.91 -23.76 -7.92
CA LEU A 27 8.96 -24.79 -7.82
C LEU A 27 10.22 -24.14 -7.24
N MET A 28 10.23 -24.06 -5.91
CA MET A 28 11.40 -23.54 -5.19
C MET A 28 12.62 -24.42 -5.48
N LYS A 29 13.66 -23.79 -6.01
CA LYS A 29 14.98 -24.42 -6.24
C LYS A 29 15.63 -24.89 -4.91
N ARG A 30 15.07 -24.53 -3.75
CA ARG A 30 15.67 -24.71 -2.42
C ARG A 30 14.77 -25.56 -1.51
N ASP A 31 15.36 -26.50 -0.80
CA ASP A 31 14.71 -27.29 0.25
C ASP A 31 14.66 -26.47 1.55
N LEU A 32 13.57 -25.72 1.76
CA LEU A 32 13.40 -24.86 2.93
C LEU A 32 13.39 -25.64 4.23
N LYS A 33 12.76 -26.82 4.26
CA LYS A 33 12.71 -27.63 5.48
C LYS A 33 14.12 -28.05 5.90
N LYS A 34 14.96 -28.38 4.93
CA LYS A 34 16.37 -28.68 5.19
C LYS A 34 17.12 -27.46 5.70
N ILE A 35 16.86 -26.27 5.16
CA ILE A 35 17.49 -25.02 5.65
C ILE A 35 17.06 -24.76 7.09
N VAL A 36 15.74 -24.79 7.38
CA VAL A 36 15.20 -24.56 8.72
C VAL A 36 15.73 -25.57 9.74
N SER A 37 15.85 -26.86 9.36
CA SER A 37 16.42 -27.89 10.25
C SER A 37 17.90 -27.67 10.60
N GLN A 38 18.63 -26.84 9.86
CA GLN A 38 20.03 -26.47 10.12
C GLN A 38 20.15 -25.19 10.95
N MET A 39 19.05 -24.47 11.18
CA MET A 39 19.05 -23.27 11.98
C MET A 39 19.06 -23.56 13.48
N THR A 40 19.74 -22.74 14.25
CA THR A 40 19.61 -22.75 15.71
C THR A 40 18.24 -22.17 16.11
N LEU A 41 17.82 -22.45 17.32
CA LEU A 41 16.54 -21.88 17.85
C LEU A 41 16.58 -20.34 17.85
N GLU A 42 17.73 -19.77 18.22
CA GLU A 42 17.96 -18.33 18.24
C GLU A 42 17.89 -17.72 16.82
N GLU A 43 18.43 -18.41 15.82
CA GLU A 43 18.32 -17.98 14.41
C GLU A 43 16.87 -18.04 13.90
N LYS A 44 16.14 -19.13 14.22
CA LYS A 44 14.73 -19.26 13.88
C LYS A 44 13.89 -18.12 14.50
N ALA A 45 14.05 -17.87 15.80
CA ALA A 45 13.38 -16.78 16.49
C ALA A 45 13.76 -15.42 15.89
N GLY A 46 15.04 -15.23 15.59
CA GLY A 46 15.55 -14.02 14.94
C GLY A 46 14.94 -13.74 13.58
N MET A 47 14.69 -14.77 12.74
CA MET A 47 14.01 -14.60 11.45
C MET A 47 12.58 -14.08 11.58
N CYS A 48 11.95 -14.25 12.74
CA CYS A 48 10.60 -13.77 13.00
C CYS A 48 10.52 -12.31 13.47
N SER A 49 11.62 -11.54 13.39
CA SER A 49 11.72 -10.14 13.79
C SER A 49 12.63 -9.39 12.81
N GLY A 50 12.37 -8.11 12.60
CA GLY A 50 13.21 -7.25 11.78
C GLY A 50 14.66 -7.17 12.29
N LEU A 51 15.59 -6.86 11.38
CA LEU A 51 16.96 -6.51 11.73
C LEU A 51 17.03 -5.09 12.30
N ASP A 52 16.36 -4.19 11.62
CA ASP A 52 16.24 -2.78 11.98
C ASP A 52 14.83 -2.26 11.64
N PHE A 53 14.72 -1.02 11.17
CA PHE A 53 13.45 -0.40 10.83
C PHE A 53 12.85 -0.92 9.51
N TRP A 54 13.70 -1.34 8.55
CA TRP A 54 13.28 -1.72 7.20
C TRP A 54 13.79 -3.08 6.73
N HIS A 55 14.83 -3.64 7.37
CA HIS A 55 15.46 -4.86 6.90
C HIS A 55 15.02 -6.08 7.69
N LEU A 56 14.96 -7.22 7.00
CA LEU A 56 14.83 -8.55 7.59
C LEU A 56 16.23 -9.11 7.82
N LYS A 57 16.38 -9.92 8.87
CA LYS A 57 17.65 -10.53 9.24
C LYS A 57 18.13 -11.53 8.19
N HIS A 58 19.43 -11.70 8.11
CA HIS A 58 20.14 -12.66 7.30
C HIS A 58 20.78 -13.77 8.15
N VAL A 59 21.11 -14.91 7.53
CA VAL A 59 21.91 -15.98 8.13
C VAL A 59 22.96 -16.41 7.11
N GLU A 60 24.12 -15.76 7.13
CA GLU A 60 25.16 -15.88 6.12
C GLU A 60 25.61 -17.35 5.91
N ARG A 61 25.84 -18.11 7.00
CA ARG A 61 26.26 -19.52 6.94
C ARG A 61 25.27 -20.45 6.23
N LEU A 62 24.00 -20.04 6.09
CA LEU A 62 22.96 -20.78 5.38
C LEU A 62 22.58 -20.15 4.03
N GLY A 63 23.28 -19.09 3.64
CA GLY A 63 23.03 -18.36 2.40
C GLY A 63 21.66 -17.65 2.39
N ILE A 64 21.15 -17.27 3.54
CA ILE A 64 19.93 -16.47 3.67
C ILE A 64 20.34 -15.00 3.61
N PRO A 65 19.95 -14.25 2.55
CA PRO A 65 20.33 -12.85 2.41
C PRO A 65 19.49 -11.92 3.29
N GLU A 66 20.04 -10.75 3.55
CA GLU A 66 19.29 -9.60 4.02
C GLU A 66 18.40 -9.06 2.90
N VAL A 67 17.19 -8.64 3.22
CA VAL A 67 16.27 -8.01 2.27
C VAL A 67 15.59 -6.82 2.92
N MET A 68 15.26 -5.81 2.11
CA MET A 68 14.61 -4.58 2.55
C MET A 68 13.14 -4.58 2.16
N VAL A 69 12.28 -4.09 3.06
CA VAL A 69 10.90 -3.71 2.78
C VAL A 69 10.78 -2.18 2.81
N SER A 70 9.87 -1.60 2.05
CA SER A 70 9.71 -0.14 2.01
C SER A 70 8.26 0.26 1.83
N ASP A 71 7.87 1.38 2.44
CA ASP A 71 6.64 2.06 2.07
C ASP A 71 6.65 2.42 0.58
N GLY A 72 5.46 2.47 -0.03
CA GLY A 72 5.42 2.83 -1.43
C GLY A 72 4.18 2.47 -2.24
N PRO A 73 2.93 2.50 -1.68
CA PRO A 73 1.74 2.17 -2.47
C PRO A 73 1.46 3.17 -3.61
N HIS A 74 2.05 4.37 -3.56
CA HIS A 74 1.90 5.43 -4.57
C HIS A 74 3.25 5.96 -5.07
N GLY A 75 4.33 5.24 -4.83
CA GLY A 75 5.72 5.59 -5.11
C GLY A 75 6.60 5.29 -3.91
N LEU A 76 7.85 4.93 -4.15
CA LEU A 76 8.74 4.45 -3.11
C LEU A 76 9.07 5.52 -2.08
N ARG A 77 8.99 5.15 -0.79
CA ARG A 77 9.53 5.92 0.31
C ARG A 77 10.68 5.13 0.95
N LYS A 78 11.73 4.88 0.18
CA LYS A 78 12.92 4.17 0.68
C LYS A 78 13.79 5.12 1.50
N GLN A 79 14.10 4.74 2.71
CA GLN A 79 15.02 5.45 3.61
C GLN A 79 16.25 4.58 3.82
N ASP A 80 17.42 5.04 3.39
CA ASP A 80 18.65 4.25 3.41
C ASP A 80 19.36 4.29 4.77
N ASP A 81 19.36 5.45 5.47
CA ASP A 81 20.18 5.64 6.68
C ASP A 81 19.40 5.44 7.99
N LYS A 82 18.26 6.11 8.14
CA LYS A 82 17.45 6.09 9.35
C LYS A 82 15.97 6.02 9.01
N GLY A 83 15.35 4.92 9.40
CA GLY A 83 13.91 4.75 9.24
C GLY A 83 13.11 5.55 10.28
N ASP A 84 12.02 6.15 9.85
CA ASP A 84 11.01 6.76 10.72
C ASP A 84 9.64 6.80 10.04
N HIS A 85 8.58 6.97 10.85
CA HIS A 85 7.22 7.19 10.36
C HIS A 85 6.79 8.66 10.32
N LEU A 86 7.61 9.55 10.84
CA LEU A 86 7.25 10.95 11.03
C LEU A 86 7.64 11.82 9.83
N GLY A 87 8.46 11.29 8.90
CA GLY A 87 9.01 12.06 7.79
C GLY A 87 10.12 13.04 8.23
N MET A 88 10.81 12.71 9.32
CA MET A 88 11.94 13.50 9.82
C MET A 88 13.23 13.20 9.08
N ASN A 89 13.37 11.96 8.61
CA ASN A 89 14.51 11.53 7.80
C ASN A 89 14.12 11.48 6.32
N ASP A 90 15.05 11.89 5.47
CA ASP A 90 14.83 11.91 4.03
C ASP A 90 14.67 10.48 3.48
N SER A 91 13.93 10.38 2.39
CA SER A 91 13.86 9.21 1.53
C SER A 91 14.50 9.52 0.18
N ILE A 92 14.80 8.49 -0.60
CA ILE A 92 15.24 8.66 -1.98
C ILE A 92 14.21 9.48 -2.76
N LYS A 93 14.66 10.16 -3.81
CA LYS A 93 13.72 10.76 -4.78
C LYS A 93 12.99 9.66 -5.53
N ALA A 94 11.68 9.78 -5.64
CA ALA A 94 10.82 8.82 -6.33
C ALA A 94 9.69 9.52 -7.09
N VAL A 95 9.08 8.83 -8.03
CA VAL A 95 7.87 9.33 -8.69
C VAL A 95 6.69 9.20 -7.74
N CYS A 96 5.92 10.28 -7.60
CA CYS A 96 4.67 10.27 -6.85
C CYS A 96 3.52 9.98 -7.83
N PHE A 97 2.99 8.78 -7.75
CA PHE A 97 1.80 8.37 -8.49
C PHE A 97 0.53 8.91 -7.84
N PRO A 98 -0.60 8.95 -8.57
CA PRO A 98 -1.88 9.32 -7.98
C PRO A 98 -2.23 8.47 -6.76
N PRO A 99 -2.72 9.08 -5.67
CA PRO A 99 -3.12 8.32 -4.48
C PRO A 99 -4.29 7.39 -4.81
N ALA A 100 -4.47 6.35 -3.99
CA ALA A 100 -5.50 5.33 -4.21
C ALA A 100 -6.91 5.92 -4.37
N ALA A 101 -7.21 6.99 -3.64
CA ALA A 101 -8.48 7.70 -3.75
C ALA A 101 -8.76 8.28 -5.15
N LEU A 102 -7.71 8.69 -5.88
CA LEU A 102 -7.83 9.18 -7.25
C LEU A 102 -7.77 8.03 -8.25
N SER A 103 -6.74 7.18 -8.16
CA SER A 103 -6.53 6.10 -9.14
C SER A 103 -7.69 5.11 -9.23
N ALA A 104 -8.41 4.85 -8.12
CA ALA A 104 -9.61 4.03 -8.11
C ALA A 104 -10.78 4.64 -8.92
N CYS A 105 -10.80 5.96 -9.14
CA CYS A 105 -11.82 6.63 -9.95
C CYS A 105 -11.71 6.30 -11.47
N SER A 106 -10.61 5.71 -11.90
CA SER A 106 -10.46 5.18 -13.25
C SER A 106 -11.35 3.98 -13.52
N PHE A 107 -11.68 3.17 -12.51
CA PHE A 107 -12.33 1.86 -12.64
C PHE A 107 -11.59 0.91 -13.58
N ASP A 108 -10.30 1.13 -13.83
CA ASP A 108 -9.50 0.38 -14.79
C ASP A 108 -8.43 -0.47 -14.12
N CYS A 109 -8.66 -1.79 -14.08
CA CYS A 109 -7.71 -2.75 -13.54
C CYS A 109 -6.41 -2.85 -14.36
N LYS A 110 -6.44 -2.57 -15.67
CA LYS A 110 -5.21 -2.61 -16.48
C LYS A 110 -4.31 -1.44 -16.16
N LEU A 111 -4.90 -0.26 -16.03
CA LEU A 111 -4.17 0.94 -15.60
C LEU A 111 -3.50 0.73 -14.24
N MET A 112 -4.19 0.08 -13.30
CA MET A 112 -3.63 -0.25 -11.99
C MET A 112 -2.54 -1.32 -12.05
N GLU A 113 -2.66 -2.31 -12.94
CA GLU A 113 -1.60 -3.29 -13.18
C GLU A 113 -0.35 -2.63 -13.77
N GLU A 114 -0.49 -1.67 -14.71
CA GLU A 114 0.63 -0.89 -15.25
C GLU A 114 1.32 -0.06 -14.16
N MET A 115 0.54 0.67 -13.34
CA MET A 115 1.08 1.38 -12.18
C MET A 115 1.88 0.44 -11.26
N GLY A 116 1.33 -0.74 -10.96
CA GLY A 116 2.01 -1.75 -10.17
C GLY A 116 3.32 -2.22 -10.80
N LYS A 117 3.35 -2.45 -12.11
CA LYS A 117 4.57 -2.83 -12.85
C LYS A 117 5.65 -1.75 -12.77
N THR A 118 5.26 -0.50 -12.91
CA THR A 118 6.20 0.63 -12.86
C THR A 118 6.80 0.76 -11.47
N ILE A 119 5.98 0.75 -10.40
CA ILE A 119 6.48 0.75 -9.02
C ILE A 119 7.34 -0.48 -8.72
N GLY A 120 6.97 -1.66 -9.24
CA GLY A 120 7.75 -2.87 -9.09
C GLY A 120 9.14 -2.80 -9.73
N LYS A 121 9.27 -2.14 -10.91
CA LYS A 121 10.57 -1.88 -11.56
C LYS A 121 11.42 -0.92 -10.74
N GLU A 122 10.83 0.19 -10.26
CA GLU A 122 11.53 1.11 -9.37
C GLU A 122 12.01 0.41 -8.09
N ALA A 123 11.18 -0.47 -7.51
CA ALA A 123 11.53 -1.25 -6.34
C ALA A 123 12.71 -2.21 -6.60
N GLN A 124 12.69 -2.95 -7.72
CA GLN A 124 13.80 -3.81 -8.13
C GLN A 124 15.09 -3.02 -8.32
N ALA A 125 15.03 -1.86 -8.97
CA ALA A 125 16.19 -1.01 -9.22
C ALA A 125 16.77 -0.43 -7.93
N ASN A 126 15.94 -0.27 -6.90
CA ASN A 126 16.34 0.27 -5.60
C ASN A 126 16.54 -0.81 -4.53
N ASP A 127 16.61 -2.09 -4.91
CA ASP A 127 16.83 -3.20 -3.99
C ASP A 127 15.79 -3.33 -2.87
N VAL A 128 14.52 -3.10 -3.21
CA VAL A 128 13.38 -3.27 -2.32
C VAL A 128 12.68 -4.58 -2.66
N SER A 129 12.61 -5.48 -1.70
CA SER A 129 12.01 -6.81 -1.87
C SER A 129 10.50 -6.85 -1.75
N ILE A 130 9.93 -5.95 -0.95
CA ILE A 130 8.49 -5.86 -0.68
C ILE A 130 8.08 -4.39 -0.61
N VAL A 131 7.07 -4.02 -1.39
CA VAL A 131 6.36 -2.76 -1.26
C VAL A 131 5.23 -2.91 -0.24
N LEU A 132 5.20 -2.06 0.78
CA LEU A 132 4.20 -2.08 1.86
C LEU A 132 2.89 -1.45 1.40
N GLY A 133 2.18 -2.17 0.60
CA GLY A 133 0.90 -1.82 -0.01
C GLY A 133 0.38 -2.95 -0.92
N PRO A 134 -0.82 -2.79 -1.49
CA PRO A 134 -1.72 -1.65 -1.38
C PRO A 134 -2.50 -1.62 -0.07
N ALA A 135 -3.08 -0.46 0.27
CA ALA A 135 -3.98 -0.30 1.40
C ALA A 135 -5.45 -0.37 0.94
N VAL A 136 -6.25 -1.26 1.55
CA VAL A 136 -7.58 -1.61 1.04
C VAL A 136 -8.71 -1.53 2.07
N ASN A 137 -8.48 -0.89 3.21
CA ASN A 137 -9.57 -0.67 4.15
C ASN A 137 -10.65 0.20 3.51
N ILE A 138 -11.92 -0.09 3.78
CA ILE A 138 -13.01 0.67 3.17
C ILE A 138 -13.14 2.07 3.76
N LYS A 139 -13.53 3.04 2.95
CA LYS A 139 -13.80 4.42 3.34
C LYS A 139 -15.16 4.53 3.99
N ARG A 140 -15.28 4.15 5.26
CA ARG A 140 -16.57 4.19 5.98
C ARG A 140 -16.93 5.59 6.44
N SER A 141 -15.96 6.37 6.91
CA SER A 141 -16.15 7.73 7.36
C SER A 141 -15.25 8.69 6.58
N PRO A 142 -15.76 9.85 6.13
CA PRO A 142 -14.93 10.86 5.47
C PRO A 142 -13.89 11.48 6.41
N LEU A 143 -14.04 11.32 7.72
CA LEU A 143 -13.11 11.83 8.73
C LEU A 143 -11.90 10.91 8.99
N CYS A 144 -11.82 9.73 8.36
CA CYS A 144 -10.65 8.89 8.50
C CYS A 144 -9.44 9.52 7.82
N GLY A 145 -8.38 9.80 8.58
CA GLY A 145 -7.18 10.49 8.10
C GLY A 145 -6.39 9.74 7.04
N ARG A 146 -6.66 8.43 6.82
CA ARG A 146 -5.99 7.58 5.82
C ARG A 146 -6.83 7.30 4.57
N ASN A 147 -7.98 7.96 4.40
CA ASN A 147 -8.83 7.75 3.23
C ASN A 147 -8.13 8.06 1.89
N PHE A 148 -7.10 8.89 1.87
CA PHE A 148 -6.35 9.20 0.65
C PHE A 148 -5.60 7.98 0.08
N GLU A 149 -5.16 7.05 0.94
CA GLU A 149 -4.43 5.84 0.54
C GLU A 149 -5.32 4.59 0.37
N TYR A 150 -6.62 4.68 0.67
CA TYR A 150 -7.59 3.61 0.48
C TYR A 150 -8.36 3.81 -0.84
N TYR A 151 -8.66 2.72 -1.56
CA TYR A 151 -9.28 2.81 -2.89
C TYR A 151 -10.73 3.27 -2.85
N SER A 152 -11.61 2.58 -2.12
CA SER A 152 -13.05 2.80 -2.23
C SER A 152 -13.78 2.52 -0.91
N GLU A 153 -15.04 2.99 -0.84
CA GLU A 153 -16.03 2.50 0.13
C GLU A 153 -16.66 1.17 -0.32
N ASP A 154 -16.61 0.88 -1.63
CA ASP A 154 -17.07 -0.39 -2.20
C ASP A 154 -15.95 -1.44 -2.09
N PRO A 155 -16.16 -2.51 -1.28
CA PRO A 155 -15.15 -3.55 -1.10
C PRO A 155 -14.90 -4.37 -2.37
N TYR A 156 -15.85 -4.46 -3.29
CA TYR A 156 -15.66 -5.12 -4.57
C TYR A 156 -14.66 -4.36 -5.44
N LEU A 157 -14.89 -3.06 -5.67
CA LEU A 157 -13.97 -2.21 -6.43
C LEU A 157 -12.58 -2.20 -5.79
N ALA A 158 -12.51 -2.02 -4.47
CA ALA A 158 -11.24 -2.03 -3.76
C ALA A 158 -10.46 -3.34 -3.96
N GLY A 159 -11.14 -4.48 -3.96
CA GLY A 159 -10.54 -5.80 -4.17
C GLY A 159 -10.02 -6.01 -5.60
N GLU A 160 -10.79 -5.63 -6.62
CA GLU A 160 -10.40 -5.77 -8.03
C GLU A 160 -9.17 -4.90 -8.37
N ILE A 161 -9.21 -3.64 -7.98
CA ILE A 161 -8.11 -2.69 -8.15
C ILE A 161 -6.85 -3.15 -7.41
N ALA A 162 -7.00 -3.58 -6.15
CA ALA A 162 -5.87 -4.09 -5.37
C ALA A 162 -5.24 -5.33 -6.00
N ALA A 163 -6.04 -6.29 -6.45
CA ALA A 163 -5.54 -7.49 -7.09
C ALA A 163 -4.74 -7.17 -8.38
N ALA A 164 -5.20 -6.22 -9.17
CA ALA A 164 -4.51 -5.76 -10.36
C ALA A 164 -3.16 -5.11 -10.02
N PHE A 165 -3.14 -4.21 -9.05
CA PHE A 165 -1.90 -3.57 -8.57
C PHE A 165 -0.90 -4.61 -8.05
N ILE A 166 -1.35 -5.56 -7.22
CA ILE A 166 -0.51 -6.63 -6.67
C ILE A 166 0.11 -7.47 -7.80
N ASN A 167 -0.70 -7.88 -8.79
CA ASN A 167 -0.20 -8.61 -9.94
C ASN A 167 0.86 -7.82 -10.71
N GLY A 168 0.66 -6.52 -10.88
CA GLY A 168 1.62 -5.63 -11.52
C GLY A 168 2.96 -5.61 -10.79
N VAL A 169 2.98 -5.32 -9.49
CA VAL A 169 4.21 -5.29 -8.68
C VAL A 169 4.89 -6.66 -8.67
N GLN A 170 4.14 -7.74 -8.40
CA GLN A 170 4.68 -9.08 -8.30
C GLN A 170 5.16 -9.66 -9.63
N SER A 171 4.68 -9.13 -10.77
CA SER A 171 5.22 -9.46 -12.10
C SER A 171 6.68 -9.05 -12.27
N GLN A 172 7.18 -8.15 -11.42
CA GLN A 172 8.57 -7.70 -11.36
C GLN A 172 9.39 -8.42 -10.28
N HIS A 173 8.87 -9.53 -9.74
CA HIS A 173 9.48 -10.29 -8.64
C HIS A 173 9.70 -9.49 -7.36
N VAL A 174 8.94 -8.44 -7.17
CA VAL A 174 8.85 -7.67 -5.92
C VAL A 174 7.56 -8.06 -5.21
N GLY A 175 7.63 -8.32 -3.92
CA GLY A 175 6.46 -8.65 -3.12
C GLY A 175 5.60 -7.43 -2.81
N THR A 176 4.37 -7.70 -2.40
CA THR A 176 3.44 -6.70 -1.85
C THR A 176 3.05 -7.09 -0.44
N SER A 177 2.75 -6.11 0.40
CA SER A 177 2.14 -6.32 1.71
C SER A 177 0.80 -5.59 1.76
N ILE A 178 -0.27 -6.33 1.44
CA ILE A 178 -1.61 -5.76 1.49
C ILE A 178 -2.00 -5.40 2.93
N LYS A 179 -2.57 -4.19 3.14
CA LYS A 179 -2.76 -3.60 4.47
C LYS A 179 -4.07 -2.83 4.59
N HIS A 180 -4.58 -2.59 5.78
CA HIS A 180 -4.17 -3.09 7.10
C HIS A 180 -5.20 -4.13 7.54
N PHE A 181 -4.81 -5.35 7.73
CA PHE A 181 -5.70 -6.48 7.97
C PHE A 181 -5.98 -6.66 9.47
N ALA A 182 -7.20 -6.32 9.95
CA ALA A 182 -8.32 -5.79 9.21
C ALA A 182 -9.09 -4.73 10.00
N ALA A 183 -10.10 -4.15 9.34
CA ALA A 183 -11.05 -3.23 9.95
C ALA A 183 -10.43 -1.97 10.60
N ASN A 184 -9.31 -1.47 10.06
CA ASN A 184 -8.71 -0.18 10.44
C ASN A 184 -9.37 0.95 9.64
N ASN A 185 -10.58 1.35 10.01
CA ASN A 185 -11.38 2.33 9.29
C ASN A 185 -11.47 3.69 9.97
N GLN A 186 -10.66 3.90 11.02
CA GLN A 186 -10.51 5.15 11.75
C GLN A 186 -9.15 5.18 12.45
N GLU A 187 -8.62 6.38 12.73
CA GLU A 187 -7.27 6.55 13.27
C GLU A 187 -7.26 6.96 14.75
N TYR A 188 -8.39 7.36 15.29
CA TYR A 188 -8.48 7.75 16.70
C TYR A 188 -8.27 6.56 17.61
N HIS A 189 -7.25 6.63 18.47
CA HIS A 189 -6.83 5.54 19.34
C HIS A 189 -6.56 4.20 18.61
N ARG A 190 -6.08 4.23 17.37
CA ARG A 190 -5.89 3.03 16.54
C ARG A 190 -5.05 1.93 17.21
N MET A 191 -4.13 2.30 18.12
CA MET A 191 -3.29 1.36 18.86
C MET A 191 -4.01 0.63 20.00
N SER A 192 -5.23 1.04 20.36
CA SER A 192 -5.94 0.53 21.53
C SER A 192 -7.45 0.36 21.35
N ASN A 193 -8.02 0.84 20.23
CA ASN A 193 -9.44 0.68 19.99
C ASN A 193 -9.80 -0.74 19.54
N SER A 194 -11.05 -1.13 19.73
CA SER A 194 -11.61 -2.36 19.19
C SER A 194 -12.67 -2.06 18.12
N SER A 195 -12.50 -2.65 16.95
CA SER A 195 -13.49 -2.63 15.88
C SER A 195 -14.49 -3.74 16.14
N GLU A 196 -15.66 -3.35 16.63
CA GLU A 196 -16.73 -4.29 16.99
C GLU A 196 -17.65 -4.52 15.79
N ALA A 197 -17.69 -5.73 15.26
CA ALA A 197 -18.58 -6.14 14.17
C ALA A 197 -18.84 -7.65 14.22
N ASP A 198 -20.06 -8.04 13.86
CA ASP A 198 -20.37 -9.46 13.71
C ASP A 198 -19.64 -10.10 12.51
N GLU A 199 -19.56 -11.40 12.49
CA GLU A 199 -18.83 -12.14 11.45
C GLU A 199 -19.41 -11.88 10.05
N ARG A 200 -20.73 -11.75 9.91
CA ARG A 200 -21.35 -11.44 8.62
C ARG A 200 -20.90 -10.08 8.10
N THR A 201 -20.92 -9.06 8.95
CA THR A 201 -20.46 -7.72 8.61
C THR A 201 -18.99 -7.72 8.23
N LEU A 202 -18.15 -8.44 8.97
CA LEU A 202 -16.73 -8.58 8.62
C LEU A 202 -16.55 -9.22 7.24
N ARG A 203 -17.25 -10.34 6.97
CA ARG A 203 -17.12 -11.09 5.71
C ARG A 203 -17.76 -10.41 4.50
N GLU A 204 -18.81 -9.61 4.69
CA GLU A 204 -19.49 -8.94 3.56
C GLU A 204 -18.95 -7.56 3.25
N ILE A 205 -18.34 -6.86 4.23
CA ILE A 205 -17.94 -5.46 4.08
C ILE A 205 -16.42 -5.26 4.27
N TYR A 206 -15.83 -5.76 5.38
CA TYR A 206 -14.46 -5.41 5.73
C TYR A 206 -13.41 -6.35 5.15
N PHE A 207 -13.76 -7.59 4.84
CA PHE A 207 -12.85 -8.60 4.34
C PHE A 207 -12.81 -8.77 2.82
N PRO A 208 -13.86 -8.46 2.02
CA PRO A 208 -13.90 -8.89 0.62
C PRO A 208 -12.75 -8.35 -0.22
N ALA A 209 -12.24 -7.14 0.05
CA ALA A 209 -11.10 -6.62 -0.68
C ALA A 209 -9.83 -7.47 -0.45
N PHE A 210 -9.59 -7.91 0.79
CA PHE A 210 -8.49 -8.80 1.14
C PHE A 210 -8.67 -10.20 0.56
N GLU A 211 -9.87 -10.76 0.68
CA GLU A 211 -10.21 -12.08 0.12
C GLU A 211 -10.00 -12.10 -1.40
N THR A 212 -10.48 -11.07 -2.10
CA THR A 212 -10.30 -10.93 -3.55
C THR A 212 -8.82 -10.89 -3.92
N ALA A 213 -8.01 -10.13 -3.19
CA ALA A 213 -6.56 -10.06 -3.39
C ALA A 213 -5.89 -11.44 -3.20
N VAL A 214 -6.26 -12.20 -2.17
CA VAL A 214 -5.75 -13.57 -1.97
C VAL A 214 -6.13 -14.47 -3.15
N LYS A 215 -7.41 -14.47 -3.54
CA LYS A 215 -7.91 -15.38 -4.57
C LYS A 215 -7.42 -15.06 -5.97
N LYS A 216 -7.15 -13.78 -6.28
CA LYS A 216 -6.78 -13.33 -7.63
C LYS A 216 -5.30 -13.03 -7.83
N ALA A 217 -4.56 -12.69 -6.75
CA ALA A 217 -3.18 -12.22 -6.84
C ALA A 217 -2.21 -12.93 -5.89
N GLN A 218 -2.67 -13.57 -4.81
CA GLN A 218 -1.80 -14.20 -3.81
C GLN A 218 -0.67 -13.24 -3.37
N PRO A 219 -0.97 -12.14 -2.68
CA PRO A 219 0.07 -11.21 -2.22
C PRO A 219 1.14 -11.96 -1.43
N TYR A 220 2.40 -11.56 -1.57
CA TYR A 220 3.49 -12.25 -0.87
C TYR A 220 3.37 -12.10 0.64
N THR A 221 2.85 -10.97 1.11
CA THR A 221 2.65 -10.73 2.54
C THR A 221 1.35 -9.98 2.83
N PHE A 222 0.92 -10.09 4.07
CA PHE A 222 -0.13 -9.28 4.68
C PHE A 222 0.48 -8.45 5.81
N MET A 223 -0.01 -7.23 6.01
CA MET A 223 0.28 -6.46 7.20
C MET A 223 -0.96 -6.43 8.09
N CYS A 224 -0.86 -6.99 9.31
CA CYS A 224 -1.95 -6.89 10.28
C CYS A 224 -2.11 -5.46 10.79
N SER A 225 -3.33 -5.08 11.17
CA SER A 225 -3.62 -3.75 11.70
C SER A 225 -3.28 -3.61 13.18
N TYR A 226 -3.24 -2.36 13.67
CA TYR A 226 -3.01 -2.05 15.09
C TYR A 226 -4.18 -2.41 15.99
N ASN A 227 -5.41 -2.21 15.51
CA ASN A 227 -6.62 -2.29 16.30
C ASN A 227 -6.96 -3.71 16.73
N GLN A 228 -7.81 -3.79 17.74
CA GLN A 228 -8.49 -5.03 18.09
C GLN A 228 -9.67 -5.26 17.13
N ILE A 229 -10.06 -6.50 16.99
CA ILE A 229 -11.30 -6.94 16.36
C ILE A 229 -12.05 -7.75 17.42
N ASN A 230 -13.20 -7.27 17.82
CA ASN A 230 -14.03 -7.89 18.87
C ASN A 230 -13.20 -8.21 20.13
N GLY A 231 -12.41 -7.24 20.61
CA GLY A 231 -11.62 -7.33 21.82
C GLY A 231 -10.28 -8.08 21.70
N THR A 232 -9.90 -8.61 20.53
CA THR A 232 -8.62 -9.29 20.32
C THR A 232 -7.76 -8.49 19.33
N PHE A 233 -6.51 -8.16 19.68
CA PHE A 233 -5.62 -7.48 18.75
C PHE A 233 -5.45 -8.27 17.45
N ALA A 234 -5.47 -7.58 16.31
CA ALA A 234 -5.33 -8.22 14.99
C ALA A 234 -4.07 -9.09 14.90
N SER A 235 -2.98 -8.64 15.54
CA SER A 235 -1.69 -9.37 15.62
C SER A 235 -1.74 -10.69 16.42
N GLU A 236 -2.75 -10.89 17.25
CA GLU A 236 -2.92 -12.06 18.12
C GLU A 236 -4.20 -12.85 17.81
N ASN A 237 -4.90 -12.46 16.77
CA ASN A 237 -6.21 -13.03 16.45
C ASN A 237 -6.08 -14.27 15.54
N LYS A 238 -6.05 -15.44 16.14
CA LYS A 238 -5.93 -16.71 15.44
C LYS A 238 -7.07 -16.95 14.44
N TRP A 239 -8.30 -16.61 14.81
CA TRP A 239 -9.43 -16.71 13.89
C TRP A 239 -9.18 -15.88 12.63
N LEU A 240 -8.69 -14.65 12.78
CA LEU A 240 -8.39 -13.75 11.66
C LEU A 240 -7.23 -14.28 10.81
N LEU A 241 -6.06 -14.54 11.44
CA LEU A 241 -4.80 -14.77 10.73
C LEU A 241 -4.64 -16.23 10.26
N THR A 242 -5.26 -17.17 10.95
CA THR A 242 -5.15 -18.59 10.61
C THR A 242 -6.44 -19.14 10.01
N ASP A 243 -7.57 -19.04 10.70
CA ASP A 243 -8.77 -19.73 10.27
C ASP A 243 -9.37 -19.06 9.02
N VAL A 244 -9.53 -17.74 9.01
CA VAL A 244 -10.04 -16.99 7.86
C VAL A 244 -8.98 -16.85 6.77
N LEU A 245 -7.85 -16.21 7.08
CA LEU A 245 -6.87 -15.84 6.04
C LEU A 245 -6.26 -17.08 5.37
N ARG A 246 -5.87 -18.08 6.14
CA ARG A 246 -5.21 -19.29 5.62
C ARG A 246 -6.19 -20.43 5.36
N GLY A 247 -7.10 -20.66 6.29
CA GLY A 247 -8.08 -21.76 6.20
C GLY A 247 -9.10 -21.51 5.09
N ASP A 248 -9.84 -20.41 5.16
CA ASP A 248 -10.94 -20.14 4.22
C ASP A 248 -10.44 -19.61 2.88
N TRP A 249 -9.45 -18.71 2.88
CA TRP A 249 -9.00 -18.05 1.64
C TRP A 249 -7.80 -18.71 0.97
N GLY A 250 -7.01 -19.50 1.70
CA GLY A 250 -5.87 -20.23 1.18
C GLY A 250 -4.62 -19.35 0.95
N PHE A 251 -4.40 -18.33 1.78
CA PHE A 251 -3.20 -17.50 1.74
C PHE A 251 -1.93 -18.31 2.01
N LYS A 252 -0.90 -18.11 1.20
CA LYS A 252 0.34 -18.91 1.23
C LYS A 252 1.58 -18.14 1.69
N GLY A 253 1.52 -16.82 1.73
CA GLY A 253 2.62 -15.97 2.16
C GLY A 253 2.79 -15.90 3.66
N TYR A 254 3.43 -14.85 4.16
CA TYR A 254 3.53 -14.59 5.60
C TYR A 254 2.80 -13.29 6.01
N VAL A 255 2.43 -13.21 7.29
CA VAL A 255 1.86 -11.99 7.88
C VAL A 255 2.96 -11.26 8.65
N MET A 256 3.11 -9.96 8.38
CA MET A 256 3.92 -9.05 9.19
C MET A 256 3.03 -8.17 10.06
N SER A 257 3.57 -7.69 11.18
CA SER A 257 2.90 -6.66 11.97
C SER A 257 2.96 -5.31 11.25
N ASP A 258 1.98 -4.44 11.47
CA ASP A 258 2.22 -3.01 11.34
C ASP A 258 3.31 -2.60 12.36
N TRP A 259 3.99 -1.48 12.12
CA TRP A 259 5.19 -1.08 12.87
C TRP A 259 4.88 -0.81 14.34
N GLY A 260 5.27 -1.77 15.20
CA GLY A 260 4.99 -1.73 16.63
C GLY A 260 3.61 -2.25 17.04
N ALA A 261 2.93 -3.00 16.18
CA ALA A 261 1.60 -3.56 16.46
C ALA A 261 1.62 -4.86 17.28
N VAL A 262 2.78 -5.30 17.74
CA VAL A 262 2.91 -6.52 18.54
C VAL A 262 2.70 -6.20 20.02
N ASN A 263 1.75 -6.89 20.66
CA ASN A 263 1.52 -6.80 22.11
C ASN A 263 2.05 -8.05 22.85
N ASP A 264 1.66 -9.26 22.41
CA ASP A 264 2.18 -10.53 22.91
C ASP A 264 2.78 -11.31 21.73
N ARG A 265 4.12 -11.39 21.71
CA ARG A 265 4.84 -11.98 20.57
C ARG A 265 4.57 -13.46 20.41
N VAL A 266 4.49 -14.19 21.52
CA VAL A 266 4.27 -15.65 21.50
C VAL A 266 2.87 -15.96 21.00
N LYS A 267 1.85 -15.30 21.55
CA LYS A 267 0.47 -15.43 21.07
C LYS A 267 0.33 -15.01 19.61
N GLY A 268 1.03 -13.94 19.20
CA GLY A 268 1.05 -13.51 17.81
C GLY A 268 1.56 -14.61 16.88
N LEU A 269 2.67 -15.26 17.24
CA LEU A 269 3.23 -16.35 16.47
C LEU A 269 2.28 -17.56 16.40
N GLU A 270 1.65 -17.94 17.52
CA GLU A 270 0.62 -18.98 17.56
C GLU A 270 -0.62 -18.64 16.71
N ALA A 271 -0.98 -17.35 16.65
CA ALA A 271 -2.09 -16.87 15.85
C ALA A 271 -1.80 -16.85 14.34
N GLY A 272 -0.53 -16.87 13.93
CA GLY A 272 -0.12 -16.82 12.53
C GLY A 272 0.51 -15.50 12.10
N LEU A 273 1.00 -14.69 13.05
CA LEU A 273 1.85 -13.53 12.81
C LEU A 273 3.31 -13.98 12.72
N GLU A 274 3.84 -14.13 11.53
CA GLU A 274 5.20 -14.63 11.33
C GLU A 274 6.27 -13.60 11.65
N LEU A 275 6.13 -12.37 11.16
CA LEU A 275 7.17 -11.34 11.22
C LEU A 275 6.73 -10.14 12.07
N GLU A 276 7.52 -9.81 13.07
CA GLU A 276 7.41 -8.54 13.81
C GLU A 276 8.22 -7.44 13.11
N MET A 277 7.63 -6.28 12.89
CA MET A 277 8.31 -5.07 12.42
C MET A 277 7.97 -3.86 13.31
N PRO A 278 8.92 -2.92 13.52
CA PRO A 278 10.36 -3.07 13.28
C PRO A 278 11.00 -3.99 14.32
N SER A 279 12.31 -4.10 14.28
CA SER A 279 13.08 -4.88 15.28
C SER A 279 12.74 -4.48 16.71
N SER A 280 12.51 -5.46 17.58
CA SER A 280 12.44 -5.29 19.03
C SER A 280 13.82 -5.33 19.71
N ASN A 281 14.90 -5.27 18.92
CA ASN A 281 16.30 -5.41 19.39
C ASN A 281 16.53 -6.72 20.17
N GLY A 282 15.89 -7.80 19.74
CA GLY A 282 16.05 -9.13 20.32
C GLY A 282 15.19 -9.42 21.55
N VAL A 283 14.43 -8.45 22.07
CA VAL A 283 13.58 -8.66 23.26
C VAL A 283 12.53 -9.75 22.98
N ASN A 284 11.80 -9.63 21.88
CA ASN A 284 10.76 -10.57 21.51
C ASN A 284 11.32 -11.88 20.95
N ASP A 285 12.51 -11.86 20.33
CA ASP A 285 13.23 -13.08 19.95
C ASP A 285 13.50 -13.97 21.17
N ALA A 286 13.97 -13.36 22.27
CA ALA A 286 14.24 -14.08 23.51
C ALA A 286 12.97 -14.69 24.13
N LEU A 287 11.82 -14.03 24.02
CA LEU A 287 10.52 -14.57 24.46
C LEU A 287 10.13 -15.82 23.66
N ILE A 288 10.31 -15.80 22.34
CA ILE A 288 10.08 -16.97 21.48
C ILE A 288 10.99 -18.13 21.87
N VAL A 289 12.29 -17.87 22.04
CA VAL A 289 13.28 -18.88 22.46
C VAL A 289 12.90 -19.49 23.79
N GLN A 290 12.49 -18.67 24.77
CA GLN A 290 12.09 -19.14 26.07
C GLN A 290 10.81 -20.00 25.99
N ALA A 291 9.81 -19.56 25.23
CA ALA A 291 8.55 -20.27 25.07
C ALA A 291 8.71 -21.65 24.40
N VAL A 292 9.64 -21.78 23.47
CA VAL A 292 9.99 -23.10 22.88
C VAL A 292 10.71 -23.97 23.91
N LYS A 293 11.66 -23.42 24.68
CA LYS A 293 12.44 -24.16 25.68
C LYS A 293 11.58 -24.69 26.83
N ASP A 294 10.56 -23.94 27.25
CA ASP A 294 9.65 -24.36 28.32
C ASP A 294 8.41 -25.13 27.81
N GLY A 295 8.27 -25.28 26.50
CA GLY A 295 7.19 -26.04 25.86
C GLY A 295 5.85 -25.32 25.73
N SER A 296 5.77 -24.02 26.07
CA SER A 296 4.57 -23.20 25.88
C SER A 296 4.30 -22.87 24.42
N LEU A 297 5.35 -22.83 23.57
CA LEU A 297 5.25 -22.72 22.12
C LEU A 297 5.84 -23.98 21.47
N LYS A 298 5.09 -24.60 20.55
CA LYS A 298 5.61 -25.72 19.75
C LYS A 298 6.62 -25.22 18.72
N GLU A 299 7.78 -25.86 18.64
CA GLU A 299 8.82 -25.51 17.66
C GLU A 299 8.33 -25.63 16.22
N ASP A 300 7.43 -26.56 15.91
CA ASP A 300 6.82 -26.71 14.58
C ASP A 300 6.10 -25.42 14.10
N ILE A 301 5.53 -24.65 15.01
CA ILE A 301 4.88 -23.35 14.68
C ILE A 301 5.94 -22.35 14.25
N LEU A 302 7.04 -22.28 14.96
CA LEU A 302 8.19 -21.44 14.63
C LEU A 302 8.82 -21.87 13.30
N ASP A 303 9.02 -23.16 13.07
CA ASP A 303 9.56 -23.70 11.83
C ASP A 303 8.69 -23.31 10.62
N GLN A 304 7.36 -23.44 10.74
CA GLN A 304 6.44 -23.04 9.69
C GLN A 304 6.49 -21.53 9.40
N ALA A 305 6.62 -20.71 10.46
CA ALA A 305 6.75 -19.27 10.30
C ALA A 305 8.03 -18.91 9.52
N VAL A 306 9.15 -19.51 9.91
CA VAL A 306 10.44 -19.33 9.22
C VAL A 306 10.39 -19.82 7.77
N GLU A 307 9.79 -20.99 7.49
CA GLU A 307 9.62 -21.49 6.12
C GLU A 307 8.85 -20.50 5.23
N ARG A 308 7.79 -19.86 5.76
CA ARG A 308 7.00 -18.88 5.02
C ARG A 308 7.81 -17.61 4.72
N ILE A 309 8.57 -17.12 5.69
CA ILE A 309 9.43 -15.95 5.52
C ILE A 309 10.54 -16.25 4.50
N LEU A 310 11.25 -17.38 4.64
CA LEU A 310 12.32 -17.78 3.75
C LEU A 310 11.84 -17.96 2.30
N ARG A 311 10.63 -18.46 2.11
CA ARG A 311 10.04 -18.59 0.78
C ARG A 311 10.02 -17.26 0.04
N ILE A 312 9.58 -16.19 0.70
CA ILE A 312 9.47 -14.88 0.09
C ILE A 312 10.85 -14.22 -0.07
N ILE A 313 11.74 -14.37 0.92
CA ILE A 313 13.12 -13.89 0.80
C ILE A 313 13.81 -14.51 -0.44
N PHE A 314 13.70 -15.82 -0.62
CA PHE A 314 14.35 -16.49 -1.75
C PHE A 314 13.62 -16.26 -3.08
N GLU A 315 12.28 -16.04 -3.06
CA GLU A 315 11.56 -15.63 -4.27
C GLU A 315 12.12 -14.32 -4.83
N TYR A 316 12.36 -13.33 -3.98
CA TYR A 316 13.03 -12.11 -4.39
C TYR A 316 14.48 -12.32 -4.78
N ALA A 317 15.28 -12.95 -3.91
CA ALA A 317 16.72 -13.05 -4.08
C ALA A 317 17.12 -13.87 -5.33
N ASP A 318 16.41 -14.96 -5.63
CA ASP A 318 16.68 -15.82 -6.77
C ASP A 318 16.19 -15.23 -8.11
N ASN A 319 15.29 -14.24 -8.06
CA ASN A 319 14.74 -13.56 -9.23
C ASN A 319 15.13 -12.07 -9.30
N ARG A 320 16.07 -11.64 -8.46
CA ARG A 320 16.56 -10.26 -8.47
C ARG A 320 17.15 -9.91 -9.84
N ALA A 321 16.51 -8.97 -10.51
CA ALA A 321 16.87 -8.53 -11.85
C ALA A 321 16.58 -7.03 -12.00
N PRO A 322 17.42 -6.15 -11.42
CA PRO A 322 17.24 -4.72 -11.52
C PRO A 322 17.11 -4.28 -12.99
N GLN A 323 16.10 -3.49 -13.29
CA GLN A 323 15.85 -2.95 -14.62
C GLN A 323 16.17 -1.47 -14.64
N GLU A 324 16.60 -0.98 -15.79
CA GLU A 324 16.75 0.45 -16.00
C GLU A 324 15.37 1.12 -16.05
N PHE A 325 15.23 2.24 -15.37
CA PHE A 325 14.06 3.11 -15.43
C PHE A 325 14.51 4.57 -15.47
N THR A 326 13.60 5.47 -15.87
CA THR A 326 13.83 6.90 -15.77
C THR A 326 12.65 7.56 -15.09
N MET A 327 12.92 8.43 -14.13
CA MET A 327 11.87 9.14 -13.40
C MET A 327 11.00 9.99 -14.31
N GLU A 328 11.56 10.51 -15.41
CA GLU A 328 10.83 11.28 -16.41
C GLU A 328 9.74 10.45 -17.08
N LYS A 329 10.08 9.22 -17.51
CA LYS A 329 9.13 8.31 -18.14
C LYS A 329 8.05 7.86 -17.16
N ASP A 330 8.46 7.53 -15.95
CA ASP A 330 7.53 7.06 -14.91
C ASP A 330 6.63 8.21 -14.41
N HIS A 331 7.13 9.46 -14.44
CA HIS A 331 6.30 10.64 -14.19
C HIS A 331 5.25 10.88 -15.29
N GLU A 332 5.59 10.64 -16.56
CA GLU A 332 4.60 10.68 -17.64
C GLU A 332 3.53 9.58 -17.49
N GLU A 333 3.93 8.40 -17.02
CA GLU A 333 2.97 7.33 -16.67
C GLU A 333 2.05 7.76 -15.52
N ALA A 334 2.61 8.36 -14.46
CA ALA A 334 1.84 8.91 -13.35
C ALA A 334 0.85 10.01 -13.81
N ARG A 335 1.25 10.84 -14.77
CA ARG A 335 0.38 11.85 -15.40
C ARG A 335 -0.76 11.19 -16.17
N HIS A 336 -0.45 10.19 -17.00
CA HIS A 336 -1.47 9.44 -17.74
C HIS A 336 -2.50 8.80 -16.80
N ILE A 337 -2.04 8.15 -15.73
CA ILE A 337 -2.93 7.55 -14.72
C ILE A 337 -3.84 8.62 -14.08
N ALA A 338 -3.30 9.81 -13.79
CA ALA A 338 -4.09 10.92 -13.25
C ALA A 338 -5.15 11.40 -14.23
N GLU A 339 -4.81 11.55 -15.52
CA GLU A 339 -5.74 11.96 -16.58
C GLU A 339 -6.91 10.98 -16.74
N GLU A 340 -6.62 9.67 -16.77
CA GLU A 340 -7.63 8.62 -16.87
C GLU A 340 -8.49 8.46 -15.59
N SER A 341 -8.05 9.04 -14.48
CA SER A 341 -8.74 8.95 -13.18
C SER A 341 -9.60 10.18 -12.86
N MET A 342 -9.56 11.25 -13.66
CA MET A 342 -10.34 12.45 -13.41
C MET A 342 -11.79 12.27 -13.84
N VAL A 343 -12.73 12.65 -12.97
CA VAL A 343 -14.17 12.56 -13.22
C VAL A 343 -14.78 13.95 -13.23
N LEU A 344 -15.35 14.37 -14.37
CA LEU A 344 -16.10 15.61 -14.50
C LEU A 344 -17.51 15.42 -13.92
N LEU A 345 -17.75 15.90 -12.70
CA LEU A 345 -19.03 15.73 -12.00
C LEU A 345 -20.10 16.69 -12.47
N LYS A 346 -19.74 17.88 -12.91
CA LYS A 346 -20.67 18.94 -13.31
C LYS A 346 -20.05 19.86 -14.34
N ASN A 347 -20.78 20.19 -15.41
CA ASN A 347 -20.37 21.17 -16.42
C ASN A 347 -21.61 21.87 -16.98
N ASP A 348 -22.40 22.50 -16.09
CA ASP A 348 -23.58 23.25 -16.47
C ASP A 348 -23.17 24.46 -17.32
N GLU A 349 -24.02 24.84 -18.27
CA GLU A 349 -23.78 25.93 -19.21
C GLU A 349 -22.49 25.80 -20.04
N GLN A 350 -21.89 24.61 -20.07
CA GLN A 350 -20.64 24.30 -20.82
C GLN A 350 -19.50 25.27 -20.45
N ILE A 351 -19.29 25.51 -19.17
CA ILE A 351 -18.20 26.35 -18.66
C ILE A 351 -16.84 25.81 -19.09
N LEU A 352 -16.68 24.48 -19.11
CA LEU A 352 -15.48 23.80 -19.58
C LEU A 352 -15.69 23.26 -21.02
N PRO A 353 -14.66 23.26 -21.88
CA PRO A 353 -13.31 23.80 -21.64
C PRO A 353 -13.29 25.33 -21.60
N LEU A 354 -12.35 25.91 -20.84
CA LEU A 354 -12.11 27.33 -20.79
C LEU A 354 -11.63 27.85 -22.16
N LYS A 355 -12.01 29.06 -22.56
CA LYS A 355 -11.57 29.68 -23.79
C LYS A 355 -10.29 30.50 -23.54
N ALA A 356 -9.35 30.47 -24.46
CA ALA A 356 -8.10 31.23 -24.33
C ALA A 356 -8.31 32.75 -24.19
N SER A 357 -9.45 33.27 -24.66
CA SER A 357 -9.81 34.69 -24.52
C SER A 357 -10.38 35.08 -23.16
N GLU A 358 -10.75 34.12 -22.31
CA GLU A 358 -11.34 34.38 -21.01
C GLU A 358 -10.28 34.72 -19.96
N LYS A 359 -10.58 35.69 -19.12
CA LYS A 359 -9.76 36.00 -17.93
C LYS A 359 -10.12 35.06 -16.81
N VAL A 360 -9.15 34.27 -16.36
CA VAL A 360 -9.36 33.27 -15.30
C VAL A 360 -8.65 33.69 -14.03
N ALA A 361 -9.35 33.69 -12.91
CA ALA A 361 -8.74 33.90 -11.60
C ALA A 361 -8.54 32.57 -10.88
N PHE A 362 -7.31 32.25 -10.51
CA PHE A 362 -7.00 31.19 -9.56
C PHE A 362 -6.98 31.76 -8.16
N ILE A 363 -7.87 31.26 -7.30
CA ILE A 363 -7.95 31.66 -5.88
C ILE A 363 -7.58 30.45 -5.02
N GLY A 364 -6.62 30.66 -4.13
CA GLY A 364 -6.17 29.64 -3.19
C GLY A 364 -4.70 29.28 -3.35
N GLY A 365 -3.99 29.19 -2.23
CA GLY A 365 -2.55 28.89 -2.18
C GLY A 365 -2.19 27.56 -2.83
N PHE A 366 -3.11 26.59 -2.86
CA PHE A 366 -2.90 25.27 -3.45
C PHE A 366 -2.78 25.27 -4.97
N ALA A 367 -3.23 26.31 -5.67
CA ALA A 367 -3.01 26.48 -7.10
C ALA A 367 -1.51 26.63 -7.43
N LYS A 368 -0.72 27.18 -6.49
CA LYS A 368 0.73 27.39 -6.60
C LYS A 368 1.52 26.32 -5.84
N LYS A 369 1.05 25.94 -4.67
CA LYS A 369 1.70 24.93 -3.82
C LYS A 369 0.69 23.80 -3.52
N PRO A 370 0.57 22.82 -4.43
CA PRO A 370 -0.48 21.80 -4.33
C PRO A 370 -0.31 20.94 -3.09
N ARG A 371 -1.42 20.54 -2.50
CA ARG A 371 -1.50 19.56 -1.42
C ARG A 371 -1.94 18.22 -2.02
N PHE A 372 -0.99 17.42 -2.50
CA PHE A 372 -1.23 16.25 -3.36
C PHE A 372 -0.94 14.92 -2.69
N GLN A 373 -0.38 14.89 -1.49
CA GLN A 373 -0.06 13.65 -0.78
C GLN A 373 -0.36 13.77 0.72
N GLY A 374 -0.47 12.62 1.38
CA GLY A 374 -0.57 12.54 2.82
C GLY A 374 0.77 12.73 3.54
N GLY A 375 0.74 12.61 4.86
CA GLY A 375 1.94 12.64 5.70
C GLY A 375 2.37 11.24 6.15
N GLY A 376 3.40 11.18 6.99
CA GLY A 376 3.89 9.95 7.61
C GLY A 376 4.45 8.95 6.60
N SER A 377 4.07 7.69 6.76
CA SER A 377 4.56 6.56 5.95
C SER A 377 4.28 6.65 4.45
N SER A 378 3.34 7.48 4.03
CA SER A 378 3.01 7.68 2.61
C SER A 378 3.60 8.95 2.01
N HIS A 379 4.42 9.71 2.75
CA HIS A 379 5.05 10.93 2.26
C HIS A 379 6.26 10.62 1.39
N ILE A 380 6.15 10.88 0.09
CA ILE A 380 7.18 10.61 -0.93
C ILE A 380 8.04 11.87 -1.14
N ASN A 381 9.36 11.70 -1.24
CA ASN A 381 10.26 12.75 -1.70
C ASN A 381 10.16 12.85 -3.23
N CYS A 382 9.21 13.66 -3.69
CA CYS A 382 8.81 13.69 -5.09
C CYS A 382 9.90 14.18 -6.03
N PHE A 383 10.13 13.43 -7.10
CA PHE A 383 11.01 13.81 -8.20
C PHE A 383 10.57 15.12 -8.84
N LYS A 384 9.27 15.26 -9.12
CA LYS A 384 8.69 16.44 -9.77
C LYS A 384 7.30 16.71 -9.20
N ILE A 385 7.00 17.97 -8.95
CA ILE A 385 5.68 18.44 -8.52
C ILE A 385 5.15 19.37 -9.61
N THR A 386 3.96 19.06 -10.12
CA THR A 386 3.25 19.92 -11.07
C THR A 386 2.13 20.66 -10.34
N ASN A 387 1.98 21.94 -10.57
CA ASN A 387 0.91 22.74 -10.01
C ASN A 387 0.06 23.41 -11.10
N ALA A 388 -1.11 23.88 -10.73
CA ALA A 388 -2.05 24.45 -11.68
C ALA A 388 -1.51 25.69 -12.40
N LEU A 389 -0.85 26.59 -11.69
CA LEU A 389 -0.34 27.86 -12.28
C LEU A 389 0.79 27.63 -13.28
N ASP A 390 1.72 26.70 -12.97
CA ASP A 390 2.85 26.38 -13.87
C ASP A 390 2.39 25.60 -15.10
N SER A 391 1.20 25.02 -15.07
CA SER A 391 0.63 24.22 -16.15
C SER A 391 -0.29 25.01 -17.09
N VAL A 392 -0.52 26.30 -16.81
CA VAL A 392 -1.35 27.15 -17.64
C VAL A 392 -0.67 27.44 -18.97
N PRO A 393 -1.37 27.37 -20.13
CA PRO A 393 -0.83 27.80 -21.41
C PRO A 393 -0.32 29.25 -21.38
N SER A 394 0.78 29.51 -22.04
CA SER A 394 1.45 30.83 -21.99
C SER A 394 0.63 31.99 -22.58
N ASP A 395 -0.37 31.70 -23.39
CA ASP A 395 -1.31 32.64 -24.00
C ASP A 395 -2.58 32.86 -23.17
N ALA A 396 -2.78 32.11 -22.09
CA ALA A 396 -3.95 32.27 -21.22
C ALA A 396 -3.85 33.51 -20.33
N GLN A 397 -4.99 34.18 -20.16
CA GLN A 397 -5.11 35.38 -19.31
C GLN A 397 -5.45 34.94 -17.88
N VAL A 398 -4.42 34.70 -17.07
CA VAL A 398 -4.59 34.20 -15.69
C VAL A 398 -4.12 35.21 -14.66
N THR A 399 -4.90 35.35 -13.61
CA THR A 399 -4.55 36.07 -12.38
C THR A 399 -4.61 35.14 -11.19
N TYR A 400 -3.87 35.48 -10.14
CA TYR A 400 -3.78 34.65 -8.93
C TYR A 400 -3.93 35.51 -7.68
N ALA A 401 -4.64 34.98 -6.69
CA ALA A 401 -4.63 35.49 -5.32
C ALA A 401 -4.63 34.33 -4.32
N GLU A 402 -3.88 34.46 -3.23
CA GLU A 402 -3.76 33.41 -2.23
C GLU A 402 -5.08 33.15 -1.48
N GLY A 403 -5.80 34.20 -1.12
CA GLY A 403 -7.13 34.15 -0.52
C GLY A 403 -7.17 33.76 0.96
N PHE A 404 -6.30 32.88 1.40
CA PHE A 404 -6.14 32.43 2.80
C PHE A 404 -4.72 31.90 3.01
N PRO A 405 -4.19 31.91 4.26
CA PRO A 405 -2.89 31.32 4.57
C PRO A 405 -2.93 29.80 4.34
N ALA A 406 -2.12 29.27 3.43
CA ALA A 406 -2.15 27.84 3.09
C ALA A 406 -1.55 26.93 4.18
N ASP A 407 -0.79 27.48 5.12
CA ASP A 407 -0.06 26.78 6.19
C ASP A 407 -0.69 26.94 7.57
N LYS A 408 -1.76 27.73 7.68
CA LYS A 408 -2.42 28.04 8.97
C LYS A 408 -3.93 28.01 8.83
N ASP A 409 -4.58 27.49 9.86
CA ASP A 409 -6.04 27.55 9.98
C ASP A 409 -6.46 28.91 10.60
N LEU A 410 -6.25 29.99 9.83
CA LEU A 410 -6.54 31.36 10.23
C LEU A 410 -7.24 32.09 9.08
N TYR A 411 -8.17 32.95 9.42
CA TYR A 411 -8.74 33.91 8.48
C TYR A 411 -7.88 35.18 8.41
N ASP A 412 -7.64 35.67 7.18
CA ASP A 412 -6.87 36.87 6.91
C ASP A 412 -7.70 37.83 6.03
N ASP A 413 -8.08 38.97 6.58
CA ASP A 413 -8.92 39.98 5.91
C ASP A 413 -8.27 40.55 4.66
N ALA A 414 -6.95 40.74 4.67
CA ALA A 414 -6.22 41.31 3.53
C ALA A 414 -6.14 40.32 2.36
N LEU A 415 -5.84 39.04 2.63
CA LEU A 415 -5.85 37.99 1.61
C LEU A 415 -7.25 37.77 1.04
N ALA A 416 -8.28 37.79 1.89
CA ALA A 416 -9.65 37.64 1.44
C ALA A 416 -10.09 38.84 0.55
N ALA A 417 -9.75 40.08 0.91
CA ALA A 417 -10.05 41.26 0.10
C ALA A 417 -9.35 41.26 -1.24
N GLU A 418 -8.08 40.80 -1.31
CA GLU A 418 -7.35 40.63 -2.54
C GLU A 418 -8.00 39.57 -3.45
N ALA A 419 -8.39 38.42 -2.88
CA ALA A 419 -9.08 37.37 -3.61
C ALA A 419 -10.41 37.85 -4.21
N ILE A 420 -11.22 38.56 -3.44
CA ILE A 420 -12.49 39.14 -3.90
C ILE A 420 -12.26 40.12 -5.06
N LYS A 421 -11.25 41.00 -4.95
CA LYS A 421 -10.88 41.94 -6.02
C LYS A 421 -10.42 41.21 -7.27
N THR A 422 -9.59 40.19 -7.13
CA THR A 422 -9.07 39.39 -8.24
C THR A 422 -10.20 38.60 -8.93
N ALA A 423 -11.08 37.99 -8.18
CA ALA A 423 -12.24 37.26 -8.69
C ALA A 423 -13.20 38.19 -9.45
N ALA A 424 -13.49 39.38 -8.91
CA ALA A 424 -14.39 40.36 -9.54
C ALA A 424 -13.89 40.92 -10.88
N ALA A 425 -12.59 40.81 -11.16
CA ALA A 425 -11.95 41.27 -12.40
C ALA A 425 -11.84 40.15 -13.48
N ALA A 426 -12.25 38.93 -13.17
CA ALA A 426 -12.15 37.77 -14.04
C ALA A 426 -13.50 37.36 -14.66
N ASP A 427 -13.45 36.69 -15.80
CA ASP A 427 -14.65 36.09 -16.44
C ASP A 427 -15.00 34.74 -15.78
N LYS A 428 -13.97 34.03 -15.26
CA LYS A 428 -14.09 32.74 -14.56
C LYS A 428 -13.19 32.70 -13.34
N VAL A 429 -13.64 31.98 -12.31
CA VAL A 429 -12.89 31.80 -11.06
C VAL A 429 -12.77 30.33 -10.73
#